data_0673d01990ba3ce3f49d9fb42263feee
#
_entry.id   0673d01990ba3ce3f49d9fb42263feee
#
_cell.length_a   1.000
_cell.length_b   1.000
_cell.length_c   1.000
_cell.angle_alpha   90.00
_cell.angle_beta   90.00
_cell.angle_gamma   90.00
#
_symmetry.space_group_name_H-M   'P 1'
#
loop_
_entity.id
_entity.type
_entity.pdbx_description
1 polymer ?
#
loop_
_entity_poly.entity_id
_entity_poly.type
_entity_poly.pdbx_seq_one_letter_code
_entity_poly.pdbx_strand_id
1 'polypeptide(L)'
;MNVQGKRIAITGGFGTLGAAVARVASAAGAKVAAIDRADAAPAGLADAGVVAIGGADIADGDGARKAIDAAANTLGGLDALVNIAGAFRWETLADGSIDTWDLLYRINVRTAAAASKAALPHLRKSAAGRIVNVGANAATKAAAGMGAYAASKAGVMRLTEALAEELKDANITVNAILPSIIDTPPNRADMPKADFDKWVKPEQLAAVILFLVSDQAAAVTGALLPVVGRV
;
A
#
# COMPACT_ATOMS: atom_id res chain seq x y z
N MET A 1 2.70 8.64 17.40
CA MET A 1 2.43 9.06 15.99
C MET A 1 1.04 9.67 15.99
N ASN A 2 0.93 10.92 15.59
CA ASN A 2 -0.38 11.59 15.62
C ASN A 2 -0.98 11.57 14.21
N VAL A 3 -2.00 10.74 14.02
CA VAL A 3 -2.84 10.69 12.80
C VAL A 3 -4.30 11.03 13.12
N GLN A 4 -4.55 11.59 14.31
CA GLN A 4 -5.87 11.98 14.77
C GLN A 4 -6.55 12.90 13.75
N GLY A 5 -7.74 12.52 13.30
CA GLY A 5 -8.56 13.26 12.34
C GLY A 5 -8.08 13.20 10.89
N LYS A 6 -6.91 12.64 10.59
CA LYS A 6 -6.44 12.47 9.18
C LYS A 6 -7.37 11.53 8.42
N ARG A 7 -7.63 11.88 7.17
CA ARG A 7 -8.50 11.14 6.23
C ARG A 7 -7.61 10.29 5.34
N ILE A 8 -7.67 8.98 5.49
CA ILE A 8 -6.75 8.03 4.89
C ILE A 8 -7.51 7.05 4.00
N ALA A 9 -7.17 6.97 2.71
CA ALA A 9 -7.61 5.91 1.82
C ALA A 9 -6.53 4.82 1.73
N ILE A 10 -6.93 3.56 1.79
CA ILE A 10 -6.04 2.40 1.76
C ILE A 10 -6.49 1.46 0.64
N THR A 11 -5.66 1.25 -0.37
CA THR A 11 -5.91 0.27 -1.42
C THR A 11 -5.43 -1.12 -1.00
N GLY A 12 -6.10 -2.20 -1.46
CA GLY A 12 -5.85 -3.54 -0.94
C GLY A 12 -6.29 -3.67 0.53
N GLY A 13 -7.28 -2.87 0.93
CA GLY A 13 -7.70 -2.68 2.31
C GLY A 13 -8.37 -3.88 2.96
N PHE A 14 -8.79 -4.87 2.19
CA PHE A 14 -9.41 -6.10 2.70
C PHE A 14 -8.40 -7.25 2.87
N GLY A 15 -7.19 -7.11 2.33
CA GLY A 15 -6.09 -8.05 2.56
C GLY A 15 -5.53 -7.97 3.98
N THR A 16 -4.70 -8.96 4.38
CA THR A 16 -4.15 -9.06 5.74
C THR A 16 -3.43 -7.78 6.19
N LEU A 17 -2.53 -7.25 5.36
CA LEU A 17 -1.80 -6.02 5.70
C LEU A 17 -2.73 -4.80 5.66
N GLY A 18 -3.55 -4.67 4.61
CA GLY A 18 -4.46 -3.52 4.47
C GLY A 18 -5.45 -3.40 5.61
N ALA A 19 -6.06 -4.51 6.02
CA ALA A 19 -6.98 -4.54 7.15
C ALA A 19 -6.28 -4.23 8.49
N ALA A 20 -5.04 -4.69 8.68
CA ALA A 20 -4.25 -4.34 9.86
C ALA A 20 -3.94 -2.85 9.91
N VAL A 21 -3.45 -2.27 8.79
CA VAL A 21 -3.19 -0.82 8.69
C VAL A 21 -4.47 -0.02 8.95
N ALA A 22 -5.60 -0.43 8.37
CA ALA A 22 -6.88 0.25 8.54
C ALA A 22 -7.34 0.27 10.00
N ARG A 23 -7.26 -0.88 10.71
CA ARG A 23 -7.62 -0.97 12.13
C ARG A 23 -6.70 -0.12 13.01
N VAL A 24 -5.37 -0.21 12.80
CA VAL A 24 -4.40 0.57 13.59
C VAL A 24 -4.57 2.07 13.35
N ALA A 25 -4.82 2.49 12.11
CA ALA A 25 -5.07 3.88 11.77
C ALA A 25 -6.36 4.41 12.41
N SER A 26 -7.45 3.64 12.34
CA SER A 26 -8.73 4.00 12.97
C SER A 26 -8.61 4.07 14.49
N ALA A 27 -7.97 3.08 15.11
CA ALA A 27 -7.71 3.09 16.55
C ALA A 27 -6.85 4.29 17.00
N ALA A 28 -5.99 4.81 16.11
CA ALA A 28 -5.22 6.04 16.35
C ALA A 28 -6.01 7.33 16.02
N GLY A 29 -7.32 7.22 15.75
CA GLY A 29 -8.23 8.35 15.55
C GLY A 29 -8.27 8.90 14.13
N ALA A 30 -7.69 8.22 13.14
CA ALA A 30 -7.86 8.58 11.73
C ALA A 30 -9.27 8.19 11.22
N LYS A 31 -9.75 8.91 10.22
CA LYS A 31 -10.90 8.52 9.40
C LYS A 31 -10.39 7.69 8.24
N VAL A 32 -10.83 6.44 8.11
CA VAL A 32 -10.23 5.48 7.18
C VAL A 32 -11.25 4.94 6.19
N ALA A 33 -10.88 4.90 4.90
CA ALA A 33 -11.58 4.15 3.87
C ALA A 33 -10.67 3.05 3.32
N ALA A 34 -11.13 1.81 3.39
CA ALA A 34 -10.48 0.63 2.84
C ALA A 34 -11.10 0.30 1.48
N ILE A 35 -10.28 0.29 0.43
CA ILE A 35 -10.68 0.06 -0.97
C ILE A 35 -10.12 -1.28 -1.41
N ASP A 36 -10.96 -2.14 -2.01
CA ASP A 36 -10.51 -3.44 -2.51
C ASP A 36 -11.33 -3.88 -3.73
N ARG A 37 -10.77 -4.84 -4.48
CA ARG A 37 -11.46 -5.51 -5.58
C ARG A 37 -12.48 -6.54 -5.07
N ALA A 38 -12.26 -7.14 -3.92
CA ALA A 38 -13.23 -8.01 -3.28
C ALA A 38 -14.48 -7.22 -2.89
N ASP A 39 -15.66 -7.81 -3.10
CA ASP A 39 -16.94 -7.14 -2.81
C ASP A 39 -17.18 -7.00 -1.30
N ALA A 40 -16.82 -8.03 -0.53
CA ALA A 40 -17.08 -8.10 0.90
C ALA A 40 -15.84 -7.79 1.73
N ALA A 41 -15.96 -6.85 2.66
CA ALA A 41 -14.92 -6.55 3.63
C ALA A 41 -14.76 -7.69 4.65
N PRO A 42 -13.55 -7.92 5.18
CA PRO A 42 -13.34 -8.89 6.24
C PRO A 42 -14.08 -8.49 7.52
N ALA A 43 -14.50 -9.50 8.29
CA ALA A 43 -15.19 -9.30 9.56
C ALA A 43 -14.41 -8.35 10.50
N GLY A 44 -15.15 -7.54 11.25
CA GLY A 44 -14.60 -6.58 12.23
C GLY A 44 -13.96 -5.33 11.63
N LEU A 45 -13.95 -5.14 10.30
CA LEU A 45 -13.43 -3.92 9.70
C LEU A 45 -14.40 -2.74 9.91
N ALA A 46 -15.69 -2.99 9.71
CA ALA A 46 -16.74 -2.01 9.98
C ALA A 46 -16.83 -1.65 11.46
N ASP A 47 -16.71 -2.64 12.36
CA ASP A 47 -16.73 -2.44 13.82
C ASP A 47 -15.55 -1.56 14.29
N ALA A 48 -14.45 -1.57 13.55
CA ALA A 48 -13.33 -0.65 13.76
C ALA A 48 -13.59 0.77 13.22
N GLY A 49 -14.79 1.10 12.74
CA GLY A 49 -15.12 2.42 12.19
C GLY A 49 -14.50 2.70 10.80
N VAL A 50 -14.09 1.66 10.08
CA VAL A 50 -13.50 1.78 8.75
C VAL A 50 -14.60 1.72 7.69
N VAL A 51 -14.61 2.69 6.77
CA VAL A 51 -15.49 2.68 5.60
C VAL A 51 -14.96 1.67 4.59
N ALA A 52 -15.80 0.71 4.18
CA ALA A 52 -15.44 -0.30 3.19
C ALA A 52 -15.94 0.08 1.79
N ILE A 53 -15.06 0.04 0.79
CA ILE A 53 -15.37 0.26 -0.62
C ILE A 53 -14.89 -0.97 -1.40
N GLY A 54 -15.80 -1.92 -1.61
CA GLY A 54 -15.56 -3.16 -2.35
C GLY A 54 -15.85 -3.05 -3.84
N GLY A 55 -15.53 -4.11 -4.60
CA GLY A 55 -15.78 -4.22 -6.05
C GLY A 55 -14.96 -3.25 -6.94
N ALA A 56 -13.89 -2.65 -6.41
CA ALA A 56 -13.14 -1.60 -7.10
C ALA A 56 -11.93 -2.17 -7.87
N ASP A 57 -11.97 -2.28 -9.20
CA ASP A 57 -10.78 -2.52 -10.02
C ASP A 57 -9.99 -1.22 -10.20
N ILE A 58 -9.04 -1.01 -9.30
CA ILE A 58 -8.18 0.16 -9.32
C ILE A 58 -6.99 0.05 -10.30
N ALA A 59 -6.84 -1.05 -11.02
CA ALA A 59 -5.92 -1.13 -12.16
C ALA A 59 -6.52 -0.47 -13.41
N ASP A 60 -7.83 -0.27 -13.45
CA ASP A 60 -8.51 0.60 -14.40
C ASP A 60 -8.53 2.03 -13.89
N GLY A 61 -8.24 3.01 -14.77
CA GLY A 61 -8.14 4.41 -14.37
C GLY A 61 -9.47 5.02 -13.92
N ASP A 62 -10.58 4.63 -14.53
CA ASP A 62 -11.92 5.08 -14.13
C ASP A 62 -12.39 4.40 -12.85
N GLY A 63 -12.08 3.10 -12.69
CA GLY A 63 -12.32 2.37 -11.45
C GLY A 63 -11.56 2.99 -10.27
N ALA A 64 -10.27 3.30 -10.46
CA ALA A 64 -9.47 3.99 -9.45
C ALA A 64 -10.06 5.36 -9.09
N ARG A 65 -10.45 6.17 -10.09
CA ARG A 65 -11.04 7.48 -9.87
C ARG A 65 -12.34 7.37 -9.06
N LYS A 66 -13.26 6.50 -9.47
CA LYS A 66 -14.54 6.28 -8.77
C LYS A 66 -14.34 5.87 -7.32
N ALA A 67 -13.43 4.94 -7.05
CA ALA A 67 -13.17 4.45 -5.71
C ALA A 67 -12.52 5.50 -4.81
N ILE A 68 -11.53 6.24 -5.31
CA ILE A 68 -10.85 7.32 -4.57
C ILE A 68 -11.82 8.51 -4.33
N ASP A 69 -12.62 8.90 -5.32
CA ASP A 69 -13.63 9.96 -5.16
C ASP A 69 -14.67 9.55 -4.10
N ALA A 70 -15.13 8.29 -4.13
CA ALA A 70 -16.05 7.77 -3.12
C ALA A 70 -15.45 7.82 -1.70
N ALA A 71 -14.16 7.41 -1.55
CA ALA A 71 -13.44 7.51 -0.29
C ALA A 71 -13.33 8.97 0.19
N ALA A 72 -12.87 9.87 -0.68
CA ALA A 72 -12.71 11.28 -0.35
C ALA A 72 -14.05 11.94 0.04
N ASN A 73 -15.13 11.65 -0.68
CA ASN A 73 -16.46 12.18 -0.40
C ASN A 73 -16.97 11.70 0.97
N THR A 74 -16.85 10.40 1.25
CA THR A 74 -17.30 9.81 2.53
C THR A 74 -16.50 10.31 3.72
N LEU A 75 -15.18 10.51 3.56
CA LEU A 75 -14.30 11.00 4.63
C LEU A 75 -14.34 12.53 4.78
N GLY A 76 -14.93 13.26 3.84
CA GLY A 76 -14.92 14.72 3.80
C GLY A 76 -13.60 15.31 3.29
N GLY A 77 -12.88 14.58 2.44
CA GLY A 77 -11.59 14.93 1.83
C GLY A 77 -10.57 13.81 1.98
N LEU A 78 -9.31 14.06 1.58
CA LEU A 78 -8.24 13.08 1.65
C LEU A 78 -6.92 13.75 2.07
N ASP A 79 -6.27 13.22 3.10
CA ASP A 79 -4.96 13.67 3.58
C ASP A 79 -3.87 12.66 3.24
N ALA A 80 -4.21 11.37 3.14
CA ALA A 80 -3.23 10.35 2.79
C ALA A 80 -3.82 9.24 1.91
N LEU A 81 -2.98 8.73 1.01
CA LEU A 81 -3.20 7.50 0.26
C LEU A 81 -2.14 6.47 0.65
N VAL A 82 -2.57 5.26 1.00
CA VAL A 82 -1.69 4.12 1.28
C VAL A 82 -1.95 3.05 0.22
N ASN A 83 -0.99 2.84 -0.68
CA ASN A 83 -1.07 1.85 -1.75
C ASN A 83 -0.51 0.50 -1.28
N ILE A 84 -1.43 -0.40 -0.88
CA ILE A 84 -1.10 -1.77 -0.44
C ILE A 84 -1.51 -2.80 -1.49
N ALA A 85 -2.48 -2.49 -2.35
CA ALA A 85 -2.93 -3.38 -3.41
C ALA A 85 -1.74 -3.95 -4.18
N GLY A 86 -1.66 -5.28 -4.26
CA GLY A 86 -0.55 -5.95 -4.90
C GLY A 86 -0.71 -7.47 -4.82
N ALA A 87 0.12 -8.18 -5.57
CA ALA A 87 0.18 -9.63 -5.59
C ALA A 87 1.61 -10.12 -5.69
N PHE A 88 1.81 -11.36 -5.29
CA PHE A 88 3.06 -12.11 -5.39
C PHE A 88 2.86 -13.33 -6.27
N ARG A 89 3.87 -13.66 -7.09
CA ARG A 89 4.03 -14.94 -7.78
C ARG A 89 5.50 -15.31 -7.76
N TRP A 90 5.78 -16.56 -7.47
CA TRP A 90 7.08 -17.16 -7.65
C TRP A 90 7.06 -18.00 -8.91
N GLU A 91 7.91 -17.66 -9.87
CA GLU A 91 7.98 -18.33 -11.17
C GLU A 91 9.37 -18.13 -11.78
N THR A 92 10.02 -19.21 -12.24
CA THR A 92 11.24 -19.06 -13.02
C THR A 92 10.91 -18.55 -14.43
N LEU A 93 11.86 -17.91 -15.09
CA LEU A 93 11.63 -17.44 -16.47
C LEU A 93 11.44 -18.61 -17.44
N ALA A 94 12.11 -19.74 -17.18
CA ALA A 94 12.07 -20.91 -18.08
C ALA A 94 10.72 -21.64 -18.04
N ASP A 95 10.10 -21.73 -16.84
CA ASP A 95 8.89 -22.54 -16.63
C ASP A 95 7.63 -21.67 -16.48
N GLY A 96 7.80 -20.36 -16.33
CA GLY A 96 6.72 -19.43 -16.11
C GLY A 96 6.13 -18.86 -17.40
N SER A 97 5.11 -18.01 -17.25
CA SER A 97 4.44 -17.32 -18.35
C SER A 97 4.83 -15.84 -18.43
N ILE A 98 4.94 -15.30 -19.63
CA ILE A 98 5.05 -13.85 -19.87
C ILE A 98 3.81 -13.11 -19.33
N ASP A 99 2.64 -13.73 -19.36
CA ASP A 99 1.41 -13.17 -18.80
C ASP A 99 1.53 -12.87 -17.29
N THR A 100 2.38 -13.61 -16.56
CA THR A 100 2.67 -13.33 -15.14
C THR A 100 3.38 -11.98 -14.98
N TRP A 101 4.24 -11.59 -15.92
CA TRP A 101 4.90 -10.27 -15.91
C TRP A 101 3.88 -9.15 -16.11
N ASP A 102 2.99 -9.29 -17.08
CA ASP A 102 1.92 -8.32 -17.34
C ASP A 102 0.94 -8.24 -16.15
N LEU A 103 0.55 -9.40 -15.61
CA LEU A 103 -0.32 -9.48 -14.44
C LEU A 103 0.29 -8.75 -13.23
N LEU A 104 1.55 -9.02 -12.89
CA LEU A 104 2.21 -8.42 -11.74
C LEU A 104 2.48 -6.93 -11.96
N TYR A 105 2.82 -6.50 -13.17
CA TYR A 105 2.90 -5.09 -13.50
C TYR A 105 1.54 -4.40 -13.31
N ARG A 106 0.47 -5.01 -13.85
CA ARG A 106 -0.89 -4.48 -13.72
C ARG A 106 -1.31 -4.35 -12.26
N ILE A 107 -1.11 -5.40 -11.45
CA ILE A 107 -1.60 -5.44 -10.06
C ILE A 107 -0.72 -4.62 -9.11
N ASN A 108 0.61 -4.58 -9.30
CA ASN A 108 1.52 -3.90 -8.39
C ASN A 108 1.79 -2.44 -8.79
N VAL A 109 2.11 -2.19 -10.06
CA VAL A 109 2.55 -0.86 -10.53
C VAL A 109 1.36 -0.01 -10.95
N ARG A 110 0.54 -0.54 -11.86
CA ARG A 110 -0.56 0.22 -12.46
C ARG A 110 -1.62 0.60 -11.43
N THR A 111 -1.91 -0.27 -10.45
CA THR A 111 -2.83 0.07 -9.34
C THR A 111 -2.32 1.25 -8.52
N ALA A 112 -1.03 1.22 -8.12
CA ALA A 112 -0.43 2.31 -7.34
C ALA A 112 -0.41 3.62 -8.13
N ALA A 113 -0.06 3.57 -9.42
CA ALA A 113 -0.03 4.74 -10.29
C ALA A 113 -1.44 5.32 -10.51
N ALA A 114 -2.44 4.48 -10.82
CA ALA A 114 -3.80 4.91 -11.07
C ALA A 114 -4.46 5.49 -9.81
N ALA A 115 -4.32 4.83 -8.65
CA ALA A 115 -4.83 5.33 -7.39
C ALA A 115 -4.13 6.64 -6.98
N SER A 116 -2.80 6.74 -7.14
CA SER A 116 -2.06 7.98 -6.87
C SER A 116 -2.56 9.12 -7.76
N LYS A 117 -2.68 8.89 -9.07
CA LYS A 117 -3.21 9.88 -10.02
C LYS A 117 -4.62 10.35 -9.62
N ALA A 118 -5.50 9.43 -9.24
CA ALA A 118 -6.85 9.75 -8.79
C ALA A 118 -6.88 10.54 -7.48
N ALA A 119 -5.92 10.28 -6.57
CA ALA A 119 -5.86 10.95 -5.27
C ALA A 119 -5.29 12.39 -5.34
N LEU A 120 -4.47 12.73 -6.34
CA LEU A 120 -3.79 14.03 -6.42
C LEU A 120 -4.74 15.24 -6.31
N PRO A 121 -5.91 15.30 -6.97
CA PRO A 121 -6.82 16.43 -6.84
C PRO A 121 -7.34 16.64 -5.42
N HIS A 122 -7.45 15.57 -4.63
CA HIS A 122 -7.88 15.60 -3.24
C HIS A 122 -6.71 15.92 -2.30
N LEU A 123 -5.54 15.30 -2.49
CA LEU A 123 -4.35 15.54 -1.68
C LEU A 123 -3.82 16.97 -1.78
N ARG A 124 -3.94 17.61 -2.96
CA ARG A 124 -3.59 19.03 -3.15
C ARG A 124 -4.47 19.99 -2.37
N LYS A 125 -5.65 19.57 -1.90
CA LYS A 125 -6.54 20.35 -1.05
C LYS A 125 -6.25 20.13 0.44
N SER A 126 -5.41 19.16 0.77
CA SER A 126 -4.94 18.92 2.13
C SER A 126 -3.85 19.92 2.50
N ALA A 127 -3.78 20.29 3.77
CA ALA A 127 -2.68 21.12 4.29
C ALA A 127 -1.32 20.40 4.19
N ALA A 128 -1.32 19.06 4.17
CA ALA A 128 -0.13 18.24 4.08
C ALA A 128 -0.47 16.84 3.51
N GLY A 129 -0.40 16.69 2.19
CA GLY A 129 -0.69 15.42 1.51
C GLY A 129 0.38 14.35 1.75
N ARG A 130 -0.03 13.07 1.79
CA ARG A 130 0.88 11.94 2.00
C ARG A 130 0.54 10.81 1.05
N ILE A 131 1.54 10.21 0.42
CA ILE A 131 1.40 8.94 -0.33
C ILE A 131 2.41 7.97 0.26
N VAL A 132 1.95 6.78 0.65
CA VAL A 132 2.81 5.69 1.11
C VAL A 132 2.56 4.46 0.25
N ASN A 133 3.59 4.00 -0.43
CA ASN A 133 3.54 2.81 -1.28
C ASN A 133 4.13 1.59 -0.56
N VAL A 134 3.65 0.40 -0.88
CA VAL A 134 4.23 -0.87 -0.42
C VAL A 134 5.02 -1.49 -1.56
N GLY A 135 6.35 -1.30 -1.51
CA GLY A 135 7.31 -1.98 -2.36
C GLY A 135 7.60 -3.40 -1.87
N ALA A 136 8.85 -3.83 -1.99
CA ALA A 136 9.36 -5.08 -1.42
C ALA A 136 10.88 -5.03 -1.27
N ASN A 137 11.43 -5.60 -0.20
CA ASN A 137 12.89 -5.71 -0.04
C ASN A 137 13.50 -6.58 -1.15
N ALA A 138 12.78 -7.61 -1.61
CA ALA A 138 13.18 -8.46 -2.72
C ALA A 138 13.34 -7.71 -4.07
N ALA A 139 12.83 -6.49 -4.19
CA ALA A 139 13.01 -5.66 -5.38
C ALA A 139 14.37 -4.94 -5.41
N THR A 140 15.12 -4.92 -4.31
CA THR A 140 16.48 -4.37 -4.26
C THR A 140 17.50 -5.35 -4.84
N LYS A 141 17.26 -6.65 -4.67
CA LYS A 141 18.05 -7.74 -5.25
C LYS A 141 17.16 -8.98 -5.40
N ALA A 142 16.83 -9.30 -6.64
CA ALA A 142 15.95 -10.44 -6.95
C ALA A 142 16.66 -11.78 -6.73
N ALA A 143 15.95 -12.73 -6.11
CA ALA A 143 16.36 -14.15 -6.06
C ALA A 143 15.76 -14.93 -7.24
N ALA A 144 16.17 -16.18 -7.41
CA ALA A 144 15.60 -17.09 -8.39
C ALA A 144 14.08 -17.21 -8.23
N GLY A 145 13.33 -17.21 -9.33
CA GLY A 145 11.87 -17.25 -9.34
C GLY A 145 11.17 -15.94 -8.94
N MET A 146 11.93 -14.88 -8.64
CA MET A 146 11.39 -13.59 -8.21
C MET A 146 11.38 -12.53 -9.32
N GLY A 147 11.76 -12.89 -10.56
CA GLY A 147 12.00 -11.92 -11.64
C GLY A 147 10.83 -10.99 -11.89
N ALA A 148 9.67 -11.50 -12.24
CA ALA A 148 8.48 -10.71 -12.54
C ALA A 148 8.00 -9.91 -11.32
N TYR A 149 7.99 -10.53 -10.13
CA TYR A 149 7.62 -9.85 -8.89
C TYR A 149 8.57 -8.71 -8.55
N ALA A 150 9.87 -8.99 -8.50
CA ALA A 150 10.88 -7.99 -8.16
C ALA A 150 10.90 -6.83 -9.17
N ALA A 151 10.76 -7.10 -10.48
CA ALA A 151 10.64 -6.07 -11.49
C ALA A 151 9.42 -5.18 -11.28
N SER A 152 8.25 -5.76 -10.98
CA SER A 152 7.05 -4.98 -10.69
C SER A 152 7.20 -4.13 -9.41
N LYS A 153 7.76 -4.68 -8.35
CA LYS A 153 8.00 -3.94 -7.09
C LYS A 153 9.10 -2.88 -7.23
N ALA A 154 10.12 -3.10 -8.06
CA ALA A 154 11.07 -2.07 -8.45
C ALA A 154 10.39 -0.91 -9.20
N GLY A 155 9.38 -1.22 -10.04
CA GLY A 155 8.52 -0.21 -10.67
C GLY A 155 7.79 0.68 -9.66
N VAL A 156 7.27 0.10 -8.57
CA VAL A 156 6.66 0.87 -7.46
C VAL A 156 7.68 1.76 -6.76
N MET A 157 8.92 1.28 -6.60
CA MET A 157 10.02 2.09 -6.02
C MET A 157 10.34 3.30 -6.91
N ARG A 158 10.48 3.10 -8.23
CA ARG A 158 10.72 4.21 -9.19
C ARG A 158 9.54 5.17 -9.26
N LEU A 159 8.30 4.67 -9.21
CA LEU A 159 7.09 5.51 -9.12
C LEU A 159 7.13 6.40 -7.87
N THR A 160 7.55 5.86 -6.74
CA THR A 160 7.67 6.60 -5.46
C THR A 160 8.64 7.77 -5.59
N GLU A 161 9.82 7.52 -6.12
CA GLU A 161 10.85 8.55 -6.31
C GLU A 161 10.43 9.63 -7.30
N ALA A 162 9.85 9.23 -8.44
CA ALA A 162 9.35 10.17 -9.44
C ALA A 162 8.25 11.06 -8.87
N LEU A 163 7.23 10.49 -8.19
CA LEU A 163 6.18 11.27 -7.57
C LEU A 163 6.68 12.17 -6.44
N ALA A 164 7.70 11.77 -5.69
CA ALA A 164 8.30 12.61 -4.66
C ALA A 164 8.90 13.88 -5.27
N GLU A 165 9.60 13.78 -6.41
CA GLU A 165 10.14 14.92 -7.13
C GLU A 165 9.03 15.79 -7.77
N GLU A 166 8.01 15.18 -8.39
CA GLU A 166 6.90 15.89 -9.03
C GLU A 166 6.05 16.69 -8.04
N LEU A 167 5.98 16.26 -6.78
CA LEU A 167 5.01 16.76 -5.80
C LEU A 167 5.65 17.55 -4.65
N LYS A 168 6.96 17.73 -4.63
CA LYS A 168 7.67 18.44 -3.56
C LYS A 168 7.16 19.87 -3.32
N ASP A 169 6.83 20.59 -4.38
CA ASP A 169 6.32 21.95 -4.29
C ASP A 169 4.81 22.02 -3.98
N ALA A 170 4.13 20.88 -3.99
CA ALA A 170 2.70 20.76 -3.65
C ALA A 170 2.45 20.38 -2.17
N ASN A 171 3.50 20.38 -1.33
CA ASN A 171 3.44 19.93 0.07
C ASN A 171 2.88 18.50 0.23
N ILE A 172 3.25 17.62 -0.72
CA ILE A 172 2.88 16.21 -0.70
C ILE A 172 4.16 15.38 -0.60
N THR A 173 4.30 14.57 0.45
CA THR A 173 5.41 13.62 0.54
C THR A 173 5.00 12.27 -0.02
N VAL A 174 5.94 11.60 -0.69
CA VAL A 174 5.74 10.27 -1.28
C VAL A 174 6.86 9.35 -0.85
N ASN A 175 6.53 8.27 -0.15
CA ASN A 175 7.50 7.32 0.37
C ASN A 175 7.06 5.88 0.10
N ALA A 176 7.98 4.94 0.18
CA ALA A 176 7.66 3.52 0.18
C ALA A 176 8.27 2.80 1.37
N ILE A 177 7.55 1.81 1.90
CA ILE A 177 8.12 0.78 2.76
C ILE A 177 8.50 -0.43 1.91
N LEU A 178 9.58 -1.10 2.27
CA LEU A 178 10.08 -2.30 1.60
C LEU A 178 10.08 -3.48 2.59
N PRO A 179 8.94 -4.16 2.75
CA PRO A 179 8.87 -5.32 3.64
C PRO A 179 9.73 -6.48 3.13
N SER A 180 10.24 -7.29 4.06
CA SER A 180 10.67 -8.67 3.79
C SER A 180 9.43 -9.60 3.82
N ILE A 181 9.54 -10.77 4.46
CA ILE A 181 8.41 -11.68 4.62
C ILE A 181 7.48 -11.13 5.70
N ILE A 182 6.22 -10.93 5.32
CA ILE A 182 5.18 -10.48 6.26
C ILE A 182 4.56 -11.72 6.92
N ASP A 183 4.38 -11.69 8.22
CA ASP A 183 3.72 -12.76 8.97
C ASP A 183 2.22 -12.77 8.67
N THR A 184 1.84 -13.60 7.70
CA THR A 184 0.45 -13.75 7.24
C THR A 184 0.08 -15.23 7.13
N PRO A 185 -1.21 -15.59 7.26
CA PRO A 185 -1.63 -16.98 7.11
C PRO A 185 -1.17 -17.62 5.78
N PRO A 186 -1.26 -16.95 4.60
CA PRO A 186 -0.74 -17.52 3.36
C PRO A 186 0.78 -17.80 3.42
N ASN A 187 1.59 -16.85 3.90
CA ASN A 187 3.03 -17.04 3.98
C ASN A 187 3.43 -18.15 4.96
N ARG A 188 2.69 -18.30 6.06
CA ARG A 188 2.88 -19.43 7.00
C ARG A 188 2.54 -20.76 6.35
N ALA A 189 1.49 -20.82 5.52
CA ALA A 189 1.11 -22.03 4.79
C ALA A 189 2.16 -22.40 3.73
N ASP A 190 2.71 -21.41 3.02
CA ASP A 190 3.74 -21.63 1.99
C ASP A 190 5.09 -22.03 2.59
N MET A 191 5.40 -21.57 3.79
CA MET A 191 6.70 -21.80 4.46
C MET A 191 6.54 -22.36 5.89
N PRO A 192 5.93 -23.55 6.07
CA PRO A 192 5.51 -24.04 7.38
C PRO A 192 6.67 -24.37 8.33
N LYS A 193 7.91 -24.45 7.83
CA LYS A 193 9.13 -24.74 8.61
C LYS A 193 9.94 -23.48 8.95
N ALA A 194 9.47 -22.30 8.55
CA ALA A 194 10.19 -21.05 8.81
C ALA A 194 10.05 -20.60 10.27
N ASP A 195 11.01 -19.80 10.72
CA ASP A 195 10.96 -19.16 12.03
C ASP A 195 10.13 -17.86 11.92
N PHE A 196 8.83 -17.97 12.22
CA PHE A 196 7.87 -16.86 12.07
C PHE A 196 8.17 -15.68 13.01
N ASP A 197 8.88 -15.90 14.12
CA ASP A 197 9.26 -14.83 15.05
C ASP A 197 10.27 -13.84 14.44
N LYS A 198 10.91 -14.22 13.34
CA LYS A 198 11.79 -13.34 12.57
C LYS A 198 11.06 -12.47 11.55
N TRP A 199 9.82 -12.85 11.18
CA TRP A 199 9.04 -12.16 10.17
C TRP A 199 8.47 -10.84 10.70
N VAL A 200 8.14 -9.95 9.76
CA VAL A 200 7.53 -8.67 10.09
C VAL A 200 6.04 -8.85 10.29
N LYS A 201 5.53 -8.44 11.44
CA LYS A 201 4.08 -8.47 11.72
C LYS A 201 3.38 -7.33 10.99
N PRO A 202 2.13 -7.53 10.51
CA PRO A 202 1.34 -6.48 9.86
C PRO A 202 1.23 -5.20 10.69
N GLU A 203 1.11 -5.31 12.02
CA GLU A 203 1.01 -4.17 12.92
C GLU A 203 2.32 -3.36 13.01
N GLN A 204 3.48 -4.01 12.85
CA GLN A 204 4.77 -3.33 12.78
C GLN A 204 4.90 -2.50 11.51
N LEU A 205 4.44 -3.06 10.37
CA LEU A 205 4.36 -2.32 9.11
C LEU A 205 3.36 -1.16 9.21
N ALA A 206 2.20 -1.39 9.85
CA ALA A 206 1.21 -0.35 10.08
C ALA A 206 1.80 0.82 10.88
N ALA A 207 2.59 0.56 11.91
CA ALA A 207 3.26 1.60 12.69
C ALA A 207 4.19 2.45 11.83
N VAL A 208 5.00 1.84 10.95
CA VAL A 208 5.89 2.57 10.04
C VAL A 208 5.10 3.37 9.01
N ILE A 209 4.05 2.79 8.42
CA ILE A 209 3.16 3.48 7.48
C ILE A 209 2.54 4.72 8.16
N LEU A 210 2.01 4.59 9.38
CA LEU A 210 1.40 5.70 10.09
C LEU A 210 2.42 6.78 10.50
N PHE A 211 3.67 6.40 10.78
CA PHE A 211 4.74 7.39 10.92
C PHE A 211 4.91 8.21 9.64
N LEU A 212 5.00 7.57 8.47
CA LEU A 212 5.14 8.25 7.18
C LEU A 212 3.91 9.10 6.79
N VAL A 213 2.72 8.73 7.26
CA VAL A 213 1.48 9.51 7.10
C VAL A 213 1.42 10.70 8.07
N SER A 214 2.08 10.62 9.21
CA SER A 214 2.02 11.64 10.26
C SER A 214 2.83 12.90 9.90
N ASP A 215 2.58 13.98 10.65
CA ASP A 215 3.33 15.24 10.49
C ASP A 215 4.78 15.11 10.98
N GLN A 216 5.10 14.08 11.77
CA GLN A 216 6.46 13.79 12.21
C GLN A 216 7.40 13.40 11.04
N ALA A 217 6.84 12.92 9.94
CA ALA A 217 7.57 12.58 8.72
C ALA A 217 7.52 13.69 7.64
N ALA A 218 7.19 14.93 8.00
CA ALA A 218 7.01 16.02 7.04
C ALA A 218 8.25 16.30 6.16
N ALA A 219 9.44 16.02 6.68
CA ALA A 219 10.71 16.17 5.93
C ALA A 219 11.16 14.89 5.21
N VAL A 220 10.37 13.80 5.26
CA VAL A 220 10.71 12.53 4.62
C VAL A 220 9.94 12.41 3.32
N THR A 221 10.62 12.47 2.18
CA THR A 221 10.04 12.24 0.85
C THR A 221 11.05 11.53 -0.05
N GLY A 222 10.59 10.71 -0.98
CA GLY A 222 11.43 9.88 -1.86
C GLY A 222 12.09 8.69 -1.15
N ALA A 223 11.79 8.45 0.11
CA ALA A 223 12.42 7.38 0.88
C ALA A 223 11.88 6.00 0.47
N LEU A 224 12.81 5.06 0.32
CA LEU A 224 12.56 3.64 0.13
C LEU A 224 13.03 2.93 1.41
N LEU A 225 12.12 2.76 2.37
CA LEU A 225 12.46 2.35 3.73
C LEU A 225 12.34 0.83 3.92
N PRO A 226 13.45 0.10 4.08
CA PRO A 226 13.41 -1.31 4.42
C PRO A 226 12.76 -1.55 5.80
N VAL A 227 11.81 -2.49 5.85
CA VAL A 227 11.16 -2.94 7.08
C VAL A 227 11.22 -4.46 7.09
N VAL A 228 12.35 -5.00 7.51
CA VAL A 228 12.73 -6.38 7.18
C VAL A 228 12.68 -7.35 8.37
N GLY A 229 12.41 -6.86 9.58
CA GLY A 229 12.43 -7.71 10.77
C GLY A 229 13.85 -8.24 11.03
N ARG A 230 13.95 -9.57 11.15
CA ARG A 230 15.23 -10.28 11.37
C ARG A 230 15.47 -11.34 10.29
N VAL A 231 14.92 -11.12 9.07
CA VAL A 231 15.07 -12.02 7.91
C VAL A 231 16.09 -11.45 6.94
#